data_a3f41954add1e51ccad4bf0f6f31bd85
#
_entry.id   a3f41954add1e51ccad4bf0f6f31bd85
#
_cell.length_a   1.000
_cell.length_b   1.000
_cell.length_c   1.000
_cell.angle_alpha   90.00
_cell.angle_beta   90.00
_cell.angle_gamma   90.00
#
_symmetry.space_group_name_H-M   'P 1'
#
loop_
_entity.id
_entity.type
_entity.pdbx_description
1 polymer ?
#
loop_
_entity_poly.entity_id
_entity_poly.type
_entity_poly.pdbx_seq_one_letter_code
_entity_poly.pdbx_strand_id
1 'polypeptide(L)'
;MGTSVPVRVILPVNWNRKPKATFPVVYMFHGGDDDYTSWTRETDVKALAKNSDVLVVMPDAGRNGYYSDWFAGGPRWETFHTRELVRLMEKEFRASRSRAVVGLSMGGLGALNYAAHHRGMFRYVASMSSYVDLNDPAVRLELALGTRQEGIDIKDVWGDPVKNAKVWQAHNPAAMPRAFRGTHIHLSAGSSEPGPLDEGRSSGVVLASVLGEAPLQGQVTAFARSLRSAGVDVTTHLYRPGTHSWPYWRAELHGIWPSVMKSIRQ
;
A
#
# COMPACT_ATOMS: atom_id res chain seq x y z
N MET A 1 9.82 0.41 17.65
CA MET A 1 9.44 -1.03 17.61
C MET A 1 10.03 -1.83 18.78
N GLY A 2 11.23 -1.54 19.27
CA GLY A 2 11.90 -2.35 20.29
C GLY A 2 12.43 -3.69 19.76
N THR A 3 12.39 -3.92 18.45
CA THR A 3 12.89 -5.11 17.77
C THR A 3 13.47 -4.72 16.41
N SER A 4 14.28 -5.61 15.82
CA SER A 4 14.79 -5.42 14.46
C SER A 4 13.72 -5.74 13.43
N VAL A 5 13.52 -4.84 12.47
CA VAL A 5 12.58 -5.01 11.37
C VAL A 5 13.35 -4.95 10.06
N PRO A 6 13.25 -5.96 9.19
CA PRO A 6 13.94 -5.96 7.91
C PRO A 6 13.36 -4.92 6.96
N VAL A 7 14.24 -4.26 6.21
CA VAL A 7 13.89 -3.30 5.16
C VAL A 7 14.80 -3.54 3.96
N ARG A 8 14.22 -3.73 2.80
CA ARG A 8 14.99 -3.81 1.54
C ARG A 8 15.05 -2.45 0.89
N VAL A 9 16.25 -2.05 0.46
CA VAL A 9 16.47 -0.77 -0.20
C VAL A 9 17.14 -1.00 -1.55
N ILE A 10 16.62 -0.37 -2.60
CA ILE A 10 17.30 -0.23 -3.89
C ILE A 10 17.88 1.18 -3.94
N LEU A 11 19.20 1.25 -4.08
CA LEU A 11 19.92 2.52 -4.19
C LEU A 11 19.81 3.11 -5.59
N PRO A 12 19.78 4.45 -5.74
CA PRO A 12 19.81 5.11 -7.03
C PRO A 12 21.06 4.75 -7.83
N VAL A 13 20.96 4.69 -9.14
CA VAL A 13 22.10 4.38 -10.02
C VAL A 13 23.27 5.36 -9.85
N ASN A 14 22.98 6.60 -9.52
CA ASN A 14 23.98 7.64 -9.30
C ASN A 14 24.42 7.80 -7.83
N TRP A 15 24.10 6.85 -6.97
CA TRP A 15 24.42 6.89 -5.55
C TRP A 15 25.87 7.26 -5.25
N ASN A 16 26.81 6.55 -5.87
CA ASN A 16 28.26 6.81 -5.68
C ASN A 16 28.77 8.00 -6.49
N ARG A 17 28.12 8.32 -7.63
CA ARG A 17 28.54 9.43 -8.49
C ARG A 17 28.11 10.79 -7.94
N LYS A 18 27.09 10.84 -7.13
CA LYS A 18 26.50 12.06 -6.54
C LYS A 18 26.51 12.00 -5.00
N PRO A 19 27.69 12.03 -4.36
CA PRO A 19 27.80 11.77 -2.91
C PRO A 19 27.10 12.82 -2.03
N LYS A 20 26.87 14.03 -2.54
CA LYS A 20 26.20 15.13 -1.82
C LYS A 20 24.73 15.30 -2.21
N ALA A 21 24.21 14.55 -3.18
CA ALA A 21 22.83 14.67 -3.63
C ALA A 21 21.90 13.94 -2.64
N THR A 22 20.68 14.47 -2.50
CA THR A 22 19.55 13.77 -1.94
C THR A 22 18.69 13.18 -3.05
N PHE A 23 17.97 12.10 -2.75
CA PHE A 23 17.20 11.36 -3.75
C PHE A 23 15.73 11.27 -3.35
N PRO A 24 14.80 11.39 -4.32
CA PRO A 24 13.39 11.10 -4.06
C PRO A 24 13.20 9.64 -3.66
N VAL A 25 12.09 9.34 -2.98
CA VAL A 25 11.83 8.01 -2.40
C VAL A 25 10.48 7.47 -2.84
N VAL A 26 10.47 6.20 -3.22
CA VAL A 26 9.25 5.40 -3.35
C VAL A 26 9.23 4.36 -2.24
N TYR A 27 8.29 4.45 -1.33
CA TYR A 27 7.99 3.39 -0.38
C TYR A 27 7.06 2.38 -1.03
N MET A 28 7.34 1.08 -0.90
CA MET A 28 6.54 0.02 -1.50
C MET A 28 6.09 -0.95 -0.41
N PHE A 29 4.79 -1.03 -0.20
CA PHE A 29 4.15 -1.78 0.87
C PHE A 29 3.58 -3.09 0.35
N HIS A 30 3.98 -4.21 0.97
CA HIS A 30 3.54 -5.55 0.61
C HIS A 30 2.10 -5.84 1.08
N GLY A 31 1.48 -6.88 0.54
CA GLY A 31 0.18 -7.38 0.94
C GLY A 31 0.23 -8.24 2.20
N GLY A 32 -0.93 -8.75 2.62
CA GLY A 32 -1.02 -9.77 3.67
C GLY A 32 -0.27 -11.05 3.27
N ASP A 33 0.16 -11.81 4.26
CA ASP A 33 0.90 -13.07 4.11
C ASP A 33 2.22 -12.99 3.33
N ASP A 34 2.74 -11.77 3.14
CA ASP A 34 3.96 -11.51 2.41
C ASP A 34 4.96 -10.71 3.29
N ASP A 35 6.08 -10.28 2.70
CA ASP A 35 7.16 -9.62 3.40
C ASP A 35 7.86 -8.53 2.54
N TYR A 36 8.88 -7.91 3.11
CA TYR A 36 9.73 -6.88 2.48
C TYR A 36 10.44 -7.33 1.20
N THR A 37 10.43 -8.61 0.85
CA THR A 37 11.08 -9.14 -0.37
C THR A 37 10.15 -9.20 -1.57
N SER A 38 8.85 -9.15 -1.35
CA SER A 38 7.79 -9.43 -2.32
C SER A 38 7.93 -8.66 -3.63
N TRP A 39 8.06 -7.34 -3.55
CA TRP A 39 8.19 -6.49 -4.73
C TRP A 39 9.38 -6.85 -5.62
N THR A 40 10.51 -7.28 -5.02
CA THR A 40 11.68 -7.69 -5.80
C THR A 40 11.63 -9.14 -6.26
N ARG A 41 10.79 -9.97 -5.65
CA ARG A 41 10.55 -11.36 -6.04
C ARG A 41 9.55 -11.44 -7.19
N GLU A 42 8.49 -10.65 -7.12
CA GLU A 42 7.33 -10.75 -8.01
C GLU A 42 7.35 -9.74 -9.16
N THR A 43 8.20 -8.71 -9.09
CA THR A 43 8.26 -7.66 -10.10
C THR A 43 9.68 -7.36 -10.54
N ASP A 44 9.82 -6.61 -11.61
CA ASP A 44 11.07 -6.06 -12.11
C ASP A 44 11.36 -4.64 -11.59
N VAL A 45 10.90 -4.33 -10.38
CA VAL A 45 11.10 -3.00 -9.75
C VAL A 45 12.56 -2.55 -9.74
N LYS A 46 13.52 -3.49 -9.69
CA LYS A 46 14.96 -3.18 -9.83
C LYS A 46 15.28 -2.53 -11.18
N ALA A 47 14.67 -3.02 -12.26
CA ALA A 47 14.87 -2.46 -13.60
C ALA A 47 14.19 -1.10 -13.73
N LEU A 48 12.98 -0.92 -13.20
CA LEU A 48 12.29 0.36 -13.15
C LEU A 48 13.08 1.42 -12.37
N ALA A 49 13.60 1.05 -11.20
CA ALA A 49 14.39 1.94 -10.35
C ALA A 49 15.72 2.34 -10.99
N LYS A 50 16.39 1.42 -11.70
CA LYS A 50 17.67 1.66 -12.37
C LYS A 50 17.64 2.87 -13.30
N ASN A 51 16.52 3.11 -13.96
CA ASN A 51 16.36 4.22 -14.92
C ASN A 51 15.78 5.48 -14.28
N SER A 52 15.61 5.52 -12.97
CA SER A 52 14.79 6.53 -12.29
C SER A 52 15.54 7.42 -11.29
N ASP A 53 16.77 7.08 -10.94
CA ASP A 53 17.61 7.80 -9.94
C ASP A 53 16.85 8.06 -8.63
N VAL A 54 16.20 7.03 -8.10
CA VAL A 54 15.28 7.04 -6.97
C VAL A 54 15.69 5.99 -5.92
N LEU A 55 15.45 6.27 -4.65
CA LEU A 55 15.45 5.28 -3.58
C LEU A 55 14.14 4.50 -3.62
N VAL A 56 14.19 3.17 -3.63
CA VAL A 56 13.01 2.33 -3.42
C VAL A 56 13.15 1.62 -2.08
N VAL A 57 12.20 1.83 -1.19
CA VAL A 57 12.24 1.36 0.19
C VAL A 57 11.07 0.41 0.43
N MET A 58 11.36 -0.84 0.72
CA MET A 58 10.41 -1.92 0.92
C MET A 58 10.53 -2.42 2.35
N PRO A 59 9.78 -1.85 3.31
CA PRO A 59 9.80 -2.29 4.69
C PRO A 59 8.91 -3.51 4.90
N ASP A 60 9.25 -4.30 5.91
CA ASP A 60 8.35 -5.30 6.48
C ASP A 60 7.27 -4.63 7.33
N ALA A 61 6.06 -5.17 7.32
CA ALA A 61 4.96 -4.75 8.16
C ALA A 61 4.31 -5.93 8.92
N GLY A 62 5.04 -7.06 9.00
CA GLY A 62 4.48 -8.32 9.46
C GLY A 62 3.45 -8.89 8.49
N ARG A 63 3.23 -10.20 8.55
CA ARG A 63 2.34 -10.88 7.61
C ARG A 63 0.92 -10.29 7.58
N ASN A 64 0.40 -9.87 8.75
CA ASN A 64 -0.92 -9.26 8.89
C ASN A 64 -0.88 -8.10 9.91
N GLY A 65 0.13 -7.20 9.78
CA GLY A 65 0.31 -6.07 10.69
C GLY A 65 -0.54 -4.84 10.34
N TYR A 66 -1.21 -4.85 9.19
CA TYR A 66 -2.12 -3.82 8.69
C TYR A 66 -1.55 -2.40 8.72
N TYR A 67 -0.22 -2.27 8.76
CA TYR A 67 0.45 -0.96 8.77
C TYR A 67 -0.06 -0.05 9.90
N SER A 68 -0.41 -0.63 11.06
CA SER A 68 -1.04 0.08 12.18
C SER A 68 -0.22 -0.06 13.45
N ASP A 69 -0.30 0.95 14.32
CA ASP A 69 0.09 0.78 15.71
C ASP A 69 -1.06 0.03 16.41
N TRP A 70 -0.80 -1.19 16.85
CA TRP A 70 -1.85 -2.08 17.32
C TRP A 70 -2.50 -1.60 18.61
N PHE A 71 -3.82 -1.66 18.65
CA PHE A 71 -4.67 -1.25 19.77
C PHE A 71 -4.34 -2.00 21.07
N ALA A 72 -4.09 -3.29 20.99
CA ALA A 72 -3.77 -4.13 22.15
C ALA A 72 -2.33 -3.97 22.68
N GLY A 73 -1.56 -2.99 22.18
CA GLY A 73 -0.17 -2.75 22.61
C GLY A 73 0.86 -3.66 21.92
N GLY A 74 0.55 -4.17 20.73
CA GLY A 74 1.43 -4.97 19.88
C GLY A 74 2.42 -4.14 19.06
N PRO A 75 2.78 -4.59 17.85
CA PRO A 75 3.69 -3.87 16.97
C PRO A 75 3.19 -2.46 16.65
N ARG A 76 4.13 -1.53 16.50
CA ARG A 76 3.86 -0.12 16.19
C ARG A 76 4.31 0.20 14.77
N TRP A 77 3.65 -0.41 13.78
CA TRP A 77 4.05 -0.33 12.38
C TRP A 77 3.97 1.07 11.80
N GLU A 78 2.89 1.83 12.09
CA GLU A 78 2.76 3.20 11.62
C GLU A 78 3.87 4.10 12.19
N THR A 79 4.11 4.02 13.50
CA THR A 79 5.22 4.76 14.15
C THR A 79 6.57 4.39 13.54
N PHE A 80 6.82 3.11 13.32
CA PHE A 80 8.06 2.64 12.70
C PHE A 80 8.24 3.23 11.29
N HIS A 81 7.26 3.04 10.41
CA HIS A 81 7.39 3.42 9.01
C HIS A 81 7.43 4.94 8.81
N THR A 82 6.59 5.69 9.54
CA THR A 82 6.41 7.12 9.29
C THR A 82 7.37 8.01 10.08
N ARG A 83 7.99 7.48 11.14
CA ARG A 83 8.91 8.23 11.99
C ARG A 83 10.31 7.63 12.03
N GLU A 84 10.44 6.38 12.46
CA GLU A 84 11.76 5.76 12.69
C GLU A 84 12.46 5.49 11.35
N LEU A 85 11.80 4.79 10.43
CA LEU A 85 12.34 4.47 9.11
C LEU A 85 12.59 5.73 8.27
N VAL A 86 11.65 6.67 8.25
CA VAL A 86 11.83 7.93 7.50
C VAL A 86 13.07 8.69 7.97
N ARG A 87 13.27 8.82 9.28
CA ARG A 87 14.46 9.47 9.83
C ARG A 87 15.75 8.73 9.46
N LEU A 88 15.73 7.40 9.51
CA LEU A 88 16.85 6.57 9.09
C LEU A 88 17.19 6.79 7.62
N MET A 89 16.18 6.78 6.75
CA MET A 89 16.37 7.00 5.31
C MET A 89 16.90 8.40 5.01
N GLU A 90 16.40 9.43 5.69
CA GLU A 90 16.89 10.81 5.52
C GLU A 90 18.34 10.95 5.99
N LYS A 91 18.67 10.38 7.16
CA LYS A 91 19.99 10.55 7.80
C LYS A 91 21.08 9.71 7.14
N GLU A 92 20.81 8.43 6.87
CA GLU A 92 21.82 7.47 6.44
C GLU A 92 21.78 7.19 4.93
N PHE A 93 20.61 7.37 4.29
CA PHE A 93 20.38 7.05 2.88
C PHE A 93 20.10 8.28 2.00
N ARG A 94 20.38 9.48 2.48
CA ARG A 94 20.21 10.72 1.71
C ARG A 94 18.84 10.85 1.04
N ALA A 95 17.80 10.32 1.70
CA ALA A 95 16.44 10.44 1.23
C ALA A 95 15.94 11.89 1.31
N SER A 96 15.33 12.39 0.27
CA SER A 96 14.69 13.70 0.28
C SER A 96 13.27 13.63 0.87
N ARG A 97 12.64 14.78 1.05
CA ARG A 97 11.22 14.87 1.45
C ARG A 97 10.26 14.66 0.29
N SER A 98 10.75 14.44 -0.92
CA SER A 98 9.93 14.12 -2.08
C SER A 98 9.63 12.63 -2.10
N ARG A 99 8.43 12.24 -1.65
CA ARG A 99 8.05 10.84 -1.38
C ARG A 99 6.80 10.45 -2.12
N ALA A 100 6.80 9.21 -2.61
CA ALA A 100 5.60 8.49 -3.04
C ALA A 100 5.46 7.20 -2.22
N VAL A 101 4.26 6.68 -2.12
CA VAL A 101 3.99 5.35 -1.58
C VAL A 101 3.12 4.56 -2.56
N VAL A 102 3.50 3.32 -2.77
CA VAL A 102 2.79 2.33 -3.60
C VAL A 102 2.53 1.11 -2.73
N GLY A 103 1.29 0.70 -2.63
CA GLY A 103 0.93 -0.49 -1.86
C GLY A 103 -0.14 -1.31 -2.56
N LEU A 104 -0.17 -2.61 -2.27
CA LEU A 104 -1.18 -3.52 -2.77
C LEU A 104 -1.89 -4.22 -1.60
N SER A 105 -3.18 -4.53 -1.77
CA SER A 105 -3.95 -5.24 -0.75
C SER A 105 -3.83 -4.59 0.64
N MET A 106 -3.39 -5.30 1.68
CA MET A 106 -3.07 -4.75 3.00
C MET A 106 -2.15 -3.51 2.92
N GLY A 107 -1.14 -3.54 2.05
CA GLY A 107 -0.21 -2.41 1.86
C GLY A 107 -0.86 -1.20 1.19
N GLY A 108 -1.87 -1.41 0.36
CA GLY A 108 -2.65 -0.32 -0.24
C GLY A 108 -3.51 0.41 0.79
N LEU A 109 -4.13 -0.33 1.72
CA LEU A 109 -4.82 0.24 2.88
C LEU A 109 -3.84 1.03 3.76
N GLY A 110 -2.65 0.46 4.04
CA GLY A 110 -1.60 1.13 4.80
C GLY A 110 -1.12 2.43 4.14
N ALA A 111 -0.94 2.42 2.82
CA ALA A 111 -0.53 3.60 2.06
C ALA A 111 -1.55 4.75 2.16
N LEU A 112 -2.85 4.41 2.04
CA LEU A 112 -3.93 5.38 2.22
C LEU A 112 -4.01 5.90 3.66
N ASN A 113 -3.96 5.03 4.66
CA ASN A 113 -4.01 5.44 6.06
C ASN A 113 -2.84 6.37 6.42
N TYR A 114 -1.62 6.05 5.99
CA TYR A 114 -0.48 6.92 6.25
C TYR A 114 -0.61 8.29 5.57
N ALA A 115 -1.15 8.34 4.35
CA ALA A 115 -1.39 9.59 3.67
C ALA A 115 -2.46 10.44 4.39
N ALA A 116 -3.50 9.81 4.92
CA ALA A 116 -4.57 10.49 5.66
C ALA A 116 -4.09 11.01 7.03
N HIS A 117 -3.32 10.21 7.76
CA HIS A 117 -2.81 10.54 9.10
C HIS A 117 -1.63 11.53 9.05
N HIS A 118 -0.77 11.44 8.04
CA HIS A 118 0.44 12.26 7.88
C HIS A 118 0.34 13.13 6.62
N ARG A 119 -0.60 14.09 6.64
CA ARG A 119 -0.88 14.96 5.49
C ARG A 119 0.37 15.67 4.99
N GLY A 120 0.56 15.63 3.66
CA GLY A 120 1.73 16.19 3.00
C GLY A 120 3.00 15.34 3.06
N MET A 121 2.94 14.14 3.69
CA MET A 121 4.07 13.22 3.72
C MET A 121 4.39 12.65 2.35
N PHE A 122 3.38 12.39 1.53
CA PHE A 122 3.51 11.82 0.20
C PHE A 122 2.89 12.75 -0.85
N ARG A 123 3.56 12.87 -1.99
CA ARG A 123 3.04 13.60 -3.16
C ARG A 123 2.16 12.71 -4.04
N TYR A 124 2.42 11.41 -4.01
CA TYR A 124 1.70 10.40 -4.77
C TYR A 124 1.45 9.16 -3.90
N VAL A 125 0.24 8.66 -3.96
CA VAL A 125 -0.18 7.43 -3.27
C VAL A 125 -0.86 6.51 -4.28
N ALA A 126 -0.35 5.30 -4.46
CA ALA A 126 -1.04 4.25 -5.21
C ALA A 126 -1.54 3.17 -4.26
N SER A 127 -2.81 2.85 -4.37
CA SER A 127 -3.44 1.74 -3.66
C SER A 127 -4.03 0.78 -4.69
N MET A 128 -3.48 -0.41 -4.77
CA MET A 128 -3.84 -1.44 -5.74
C MET A 128 -4.61 -2.55 -5.04
N SER A 129 -5.78 -2.91 -5.55
CA SER A 129 -6.59 -4.03 -5.06
C SER A 129 -6.70 -4.05 -3.53
N SER A 130 -7.19 -2.95 -2.95
CA SER A 130 -7.20 -2.77 -1.50
C SER A 130 -8.58 -2.40 -0.97
N TYR A 131 -8.87 -2.80 0.26
CA TYR A 131 -10.03 -2.27 0.97
C TYR A 131 -9.86 -0.79 1.23
N VAL A 132 -10.93 -0.04 0.96
CA VAL A 132 -10.97 1.40 1.20
C VAL A 132 -12.14 1.78 2.11
N ASP A 133 -13.08 0.87 2.33
CA ASP A 133 -14.17 1.02 3.30
C ASP A 133 -14.25 -0.17 4.27
N LEU A 134 -13.76 0.04 5.48
CA LEU A 134 -13.80 -0.95 6.56
C LEU A 134 -15.17 -1.05 7.25
N ASN A 135 -16.17 -0.26 6.84
CA ASN A 135 -17.54 -0.39 7.33
C ASN A 135 -18.34 -1.46 6.56
N ASP A 136 -17.83 -1.90 5.42
CA ASP A 136 -18.45 -2.98 4.63
C ASP A 136 -18.47 -4.28 5.47
N PRO A 137 -19.65 -4.89 5.71
CA PRO A 137 -19.76 -6.11 6.51
C PRO A 137 -18.98 -7.30 5.91
N ALA A 138 -18.88 -7.40 4.58
CA ALA A 138 -18.13 -8.46 3.92
C ALA A 138 -16.63 -8.32 4.19
N VAL A 139 -16.11 -7.08 4.11
CA VAL A 139 -14.72 -6.77 4.43
C VAL A 139 -14.41 -7.08 5.91
N ARG A 140 -15.30 -6.69 6.82
CA ARG A 140 -15.12 -7.02 8.24
C ARG A 140 -15.07 -8.52 8.51
N LEU A 141 -15.93 -9.29 7.84
CA LEU A 141 -15.93 -10.74 7.95
C LEU A 141 -14.63 -11.32 7.39
N GLU A 142 -14.21 -10.88 6.23
CA GLU A 142 -12.97 -11.34 5.58
C GLU A 142 -11.74 -11.03 6.43
N LEU A 143 -11.62 -9.81 6.96
CA LEU A 143 -10.56 -9.42 7.89
C LEU A 143 -10.56 -10.31 9.14
N ALA A 144 -11.74 -10.57 9.73
CA ALA A 144 -11.85 -11.40 10.93
C ALA A 144 -11.48 -12.86 10.67
N LEU A 145 -11.77 -13.41 9.50
CA LEU A 145 -11.44 -14.79 9.13
C LEU A 145 -9.98 -14.91 8.69
N GLY A 146 -9.51 -14.03 7.84
CA GLY A 146 -8.15 -14.06 7.30
C GLY A 146 -7.09 -13.90 8.39
N THR A 147 -7.27 -12.95 9.31
CA THR A 147 -6.32 -12.75 10.40
C THR A 147 -6.28 -13.93 11.38
N ARG A 148 -7.42 -14.58 11.64
CA ARG A 148 -7.49 -15.75 12.53
C ARG A 148 -6.73 -16.96 11.99
N GLN A 149 -6.70 -17.16 10.69
CA GLN A 149 -5.92 -18.24 10.08
C GLN A 149 -4.43 -18.09 10.39
N GLU A 150 -3.96 -16.87 10.60
CA GLU A 150 -2.58 -16.54 10.98
C GLU A 150 -2.38 -16.36 12.50
N GLY A 151 -3.37 -16.72 13.31
CA GLY A 151 -3.29 -16.62 14.77
C GLY A 151 -3.41 -15.18 15.32
N ILE A 152 -3.92 -14.24 14.53
CA ILE A 152 -4.12 -12.83 14.89
C ILE A 152 -5.62 -12.58 15.07
N ASP A 153 -6.03 -11.93 16.14
CA ASP A 153 -7.37 -11.34 16.24
C ASP A 153 -7.32 -9.92 15.69
N ILE A 154 -8.14 -9.59 14.70
CA ILE A 154 -8.23 -8.21 14.16
C ILE A 154 -8.57 -7.18 15.25
N LYS A 155 -9.13 -7.62 16.37
CA LYS A 155 -9.37 -6.78 17.54
C LYS A 155 -8.08 -6.37 18.24
N ASP A 156 -7.00 -7.13 18.11
CA ASP A 156 -5.70 -6.71 18.61
C ASP A 156 -5.15 -5.54 17.80
N VAL A 157 -5.50 -5.48 16.52
CA VAL A 157 -5.06 -4.42 15.61
C VAL A 157 -5.85 -3.13 15.83
N TRP A 158 -7.20 -3.18 15.85
CA TRP A 158 -8.05 -1.97 15.90
C TRP A 158 -9.11 -1.96 17.00
N GLY A 159 -9.08 -2.91 17.91
CA GLY A 159 -10.11 -3.07 18.94
C GLY A 159 -11.41 -3.68 18.42
N ASP A 160 -12.38 -3.83 19.31
CA ASP A 160 -13.71 -4.32 18.93
C ASP A 160 -14.43 -3.31 18.02
N PRO A 161 -14.96 -3.72 16.85
CA PRO A 161 -15.52 -2.79 15.86
C PRO A 161 -16.75 -1.99 16.34
N VAL A 162 -17.42 -2.43 17.38
CA VAL A 162 -18.55 -1.72 17.98
C VAL A 162 -18.08 -0.83 19.12
N LYS A 163 -17.36 -1.41 20.10
CA LYS A 163 -16.87 -0.67 21.27
C LYS A 163 -15.82 0.38 20.92
N ASN A 164 -14.98 0.08 19.93
CA ASN A 164 -13.85 0.91 19.46
C ASN A 164 -14.10 1.49 18.06
N ALA A 165 -15.36 1.77 17.73
CA ALA A 165 -15.74 2.28 16.40
C ALA A 165 -14.93 3.48 15.93
N LYS A 166 -14.48 4.37 16.83
CA LYS A 166 -13.64 5.52 16.51
C LYS A 166 -12.25 5.10 15.98
N VAL A 167 -11.68 4.01 16.50
CA VAL A 167 -10.39 3.46 16.02
C VAL A 167 -10.57 2.92 14.61
N TRP A 168 -11.62 2.15 14.37
CA TRP A 168 -11.96 1.65 13.02
C TRP A 168 -12.19 2.79 12.03
N GLN A 169 -12.90 3.85 12.43
CA GLN A 169 -13.11 5.02 11.59
C GLN A 169 -11.81 5.76 11.26
N ALA A 170 -10.89 5.85 12.22
CA ALA A 170 -9.58 6.46 11.99
C ALA A 170 -8.73 5.67 10.98
N HIS A 171 -8.92 4.35 10.85
CA HIS A 171 -8.21 3.50 9.90
C HIS A 171 -9.02 3.20 8.62
N ASN A 172 -10.17 3.87 8.44
CA ASN A 172 -11.04 3.70 7.28
C ASN A 172 -10.86 4.86 6.28
N PRO A 173 -10.14 4.66 5.15
CA PRO A 173 -9.92 5.71 4.16
C PRO A 173 -11.22 6.38 3.67
N ALA A 174 -12.29 5.59 3.46
CA ALA A 174 -13.57 6.12 3.01
C ALA A 174 -14.21 7.11 3.99
N ALA A 175 -13.85 7.05 5.27
CA ALA A 175 -14.31 8.00 6.28
C ALA A 175 -13.54 9.34 6.26
N MET A 176 -12.40 9.42 5.55
CA MET A 176 -11.47 10.54 5.63
C MET A 176 -11.16 11.20 4.26
N PRO A 177 -12.10 11.38 3.31
CA PRO A 177 -11.75 11.81 1.95
C PRO A 177 -11.06 13.18 1.89
N ARG A 178 -11.36 14.09 2.82
CA ARG A 178 -10.73 15.41 2.86
C ARG A 178 -9.27 15.41 3.35
N ALA A 179 -8.84 14.32 4.01
CA ALA A 179 -7.46 14.19 4.47
C ALA A 179 -6.44 14.06 3.32
N PHE A 180 -6.90 13.63 2.15
CA PHE A 180 -6.05 13.42 0.97
C PHE A 180 -5.83 14.67 0.10
N ARG A 181 -6.37 15.84 0.47
CA ARG A 181 -6.15 17.06 -0.29
C ARG A 181 -4.68 17.43 -0.36
N GLY A 182 -4.20 17.76 -1.57
CA GLY A 182 -2.80 18.09 -1.83
C GLY A 182 -1.91 16.88 -2.15
N THR A 183 -2.51 15.68 -2.20
CA THR A 183 -1.83 14.43 -2.61
C THR A 183 -2.53 13.87 -3.84
N HIS A 184 -1.77 13.41 -4.83
CA HIS A 184 -2.35 12.64 -5.94
C HIS A 184 -2.61 11.21 -5.48
N ILE A 185 -3.85 10.75 -5.64
CA ILE A 185 -4.27 9.38 -5.28
C ILE A 185 -4.51 8.59 -6.56
N HIS A 186 -3.89 7.42 -6.66
CA HIS A 186 -4.18 6.42 -7.68
C HIS A 186 -4.81 5.20 -7.04
N LEU A 187 -5.96 4.78 -7.57
CA LEU A 187 -6.68 3.60 -7.09
C LEU A 187 -6.87 2.62 -8.25
N SER A 188 -6.53 1.37 -8.05
CA SER A 188 -6.79 0.33 -9.05
C SER A 188 -7.40 -0.93 -8.46
N ALA A 189 -8.22 -1.64 -9.25
CA ALA A 189 -8.79 -2.93 -8.90
C ALA A 189 -9.18 -3.71 -10.16
N GLY A 190 -9.04 -5.02 -10.11
CA GLY A 190 -9.48 -5.95 -11.14
C GLY A 190 -10.98 -6.26 -11.05
N SER A 191 -11.51 -6.90 -12.09
CA SER A 191 -12.93 -7.26 -12.18
C SER A 191 -13.30 -8.57 -11.48
N SER A 192 -12.38 -9.24 -10.80
CA SER A 192 -12.52 -10.61 -10.28
C SER A 192 -12.67 -11.69 -11.36
N GLU A 193 -12.46 -11.34 -12.61
CA GLU A 193 -12.51 -12.32 -13.71
C GLU A 193 -11.08 -12.80 -14.01
N PRO A 194 -10.88 -14.13 -14.03
CA PRO A 194 -9.60 -14.67 -14.47
C PRO A 194 -9.32 -14.30 -15.94
N GLY A 195 -8.05 -14.09 -16.26
CA GLY A 195 -7.61 -13.72 -17.58
C GLY A 195 -6.25 -14.32 -17.96
N PRO A 196 -5.67 -13.90 -19.09
CA PRO A 196 -4.41 -14.45 -19.57
C PRO A 196 -3.25 -14.40 -18.55
N LEU A 197 -3.26 -13.46 -17.64
CA LEU A 197 -2.23 -13.37 -16.59
C LEU A 197 -2.42 -14.40 -15.46
N ASP A 198 -3.52 -15.14 -15.45
CA ASP A 198 -3.75 -16.23 -14.50
C ASP A 198 -3.39 -17.62 -15.08
N GLU A 199 -3.02 -17.70 -16.35
CA GLU A 199 -2.64 -18.94 -17.00
C GLU A 199 -1.47 -19.63 -16.29
N GLY A 200 -1.55 -20.96 -16.17
CA GLY A 200 -0.53 -21.78 -15.50
C GLY A 200 -0.63 -21.80 -13.96
N ARG A 201 -1.54 -21.03 -13.36
CA ARG A 201 -1.78 -21.07 -11.91
C ARG A 201 -2.79 -22.18 -11.56
N SER A 202 -2.67 -22.76 -10.37
CA SER A 202 -3.63 -23.78 -9.93
C SER A 202 -5.02 -23.20 -9.74
N SER A 203 -6.07 -24.01 -9.99
CA SER A 203 -7.46 -23.57 -9.89
C SER A 203 -7.81 -23.02 -8.49
N GLY A 204 -7.26 -23.59 -7.41
CA GLY A 204 -7.48 -23.12 -6.05
C GLY A 204 -6.89 -21.75 -5.81
N VAL A 205 -5.69 -21.48 -6.34
CA VAL A 205 -5.05 -20.17 -6.25
C VAL A 205 -5.81 -19.12 -7.06
N VAL A 206 -6.28 -19.48 -8.25
CA VAL A 206 -7.10 -18.58 -9.08
C VAL A 206 -8.41 -18.25 -8.37
N LEU A 207 -9.12 -19.26 -7.81
CA LEU A 207 -10.36 -19.04 -7.07
C LEU A 207 -10.16 -18.11 -5.87
N ALA A 208 -9.12 -18.32 -5.07
CA ALA A 208 -8.80 -17.43 -3.95
C ALA A 208 -8.55 -15.98 -4.43
N SER A 209 -7.83 -15.82 -5.55
CA SER A 209 -7.57 -14.50 -6.14
C SER A 209 -8.84 -13.82 -6.69
N VAL A 210 -9.79 -14.59 -7.22
CA VAL A 210 -11.11 -14.10 -7.65
C VAL A 210 -11.91 -13.59 -6.44
N LEU A 211 -11.96 -14.39 -5.37
CA LEU A 211 -12.70 -14.03 -4.16
C LEU A 211 -12.11 -12.79 -3.48
N GLY A 212 -10.79 -12.69 -3.37
CA GLY A 212 -10.12 -11.53 -2.77
C GLY A 212 -10.29 -10.23 -3.56
N GLU A 213 -10.54 -10.29 -4.88
CA GLU A 213 -10.75 -9.10 -5.71
C GLU A 213 -12.23 -8.67 -5.77
N ALA A 214 -13.16 -9.60 -5.51
CA ALA A 214 -14.59 -9.40 -5.76
C ALA A 214 -15.22 -8.12 -5.18
N PRO A 215 -14.95 -7.70 -3.93
CA PRO A 215 -15.57 -6.50 -3.36
C PRO A 215 -14.93 -5.19 -3.82
N LEU A 216 -13.76 -5.23 -4.46
CA LEU A 216 -12.86 -4.08 -4.50
C LEU A 216 -13.24 -3.03 -5.54
N GLN A 217 -13.68 -3.41 -6.75
CA GLN A 217 -14.05 -2.43 -7.78
C GLN A 217 -15.19 -1.50 -7.32
N GLY A 218 -16.19 -2.05 -6.65
CA GLY A 218 -17.30 -1.29 -6.11
C GLY A 218 -16.85 -0.26 -5.08
N GLN A 219 -16.02 -0.70 -4.14
CA GLN A 219 -15.45 0.15 -3.10
C GLN A 219 -14.56 1.24 -3.68
N VAL A 220 -13.63 0.89 -4.58
CA VAL A 220 -12.74 1.84 -5.28
C VAL A 220 -13.54 2.89 -6.03
N THR A 221 -14.61 2.47 -6.75
CA THR A 221 -15.48 3.39 -7.49
C THR A 221 -16.16 4.38 -6.56
N ALA A 222 -16.74 3.92 -5.46
CA ALA A 222 -17.43 4.76 -4.48
C ALA A 222 -16.44 5.73 -3.80
N PHE A 223 -15.28 5.23 -3.39
CA PHE A 223 -14.26 6.04 -2.75
C PHE A 223 -13.67 7.09 -3.69
N ALA A 224 -13.37 6.75 -4.94
CA ALA A 224 -12.90 7.70 -5.94
C ALA A 224 -13.90 8.85 -6.17
N ARG A 225 -15.22 8.55 -6.17
CA ARG A 225 -16.27 9.56 -6.24
C ARG A 225 -16.23 10.49 -5.02
N SER A 226 -16.08 9.92 -3.83
CA SER A 226 -15.96 10.68 -2.57
C SER A 226 -14.73 11.59 -2.56
N LEU A 227 -13.58 11.08 -3.04
CA LEU A 227 -12.35 11.86 -3.17
C LEU A 227 -12.52 13.05 -4.13
N ARG A 228 -13.10 12.82 -5.32
CA ARG A 228 -13.38 13.89 -6.29
C ARG A 228 -14.30 14.96 -5.69
N SER A 229 -15.38 14.54 -5.02
CA SER A 229 -16.29 15.45 -4.32
C SER A 229 -15.60 16.25 -3.18
N ALA A 230 -14.56 15.68 -2.61
CA ALA A 230 -13.73 16.35 -1.59
C ALA A 230 -12.65 17.28 -2.20
N GLY A 231 -12.53 17.38 -3.54
CA GLY A 231 -11.51 18.19 -4.21
C GLY A 231 -10.12 17.56 -4.18
N VAL A 232 -10.05 16.23 -4.15
CA VAL A 232 -8.79 15.46 -4.22
C VAL A 232 -8.50 15.10 -5.68
N ASP A 233 -7.24 15.24 -6.08
CA ASP A 233 -6.76 14.76 -7.37
C ASP A 233 -6.66 13.23 -7.34
N VAL A 234 -7.53 12.54 -8.10
CA VAL A 234 -7.62 11.08 -8.09
C VAL A 234 -7.73 10.51 -9.50
N THR A 235 -6.87 9.55 -9.79
CA THR A 235 -6.94 8.67 -10.95
C THR A 235 -7.41 7.28 -10.56
N THR A 236 -8.12 6.61 -11.47
CA THR A 236 -8.60 5.25 -11.25
C THR A 236 -8.26 4.38 -12.46
N HIS A 237 -7.85 3.14 -12.21
CA HIS A 237 -7.71 2.11 -13.22
C HIS A 237 -8.47 0.85 -12.79
N LEU A 238 -9.67 0.69 -13.31
CA LEU A 238 -10.50 -0.50 -13.12
C LEU A 238 -10.34 -1.35 -14.37
N TYR A 239 -9.69 -2.49 -14.25
CA TYR A 239 -9.31 -3.33 -15.40
C TYR A 239 -10.10 -4.63 -15.44
N ARG A 240 -10.28 -5.15 -16.66
CA ARG A 240 -10.98 -6.38 -16.96
C ARG A 240 -10.28 -7.13 -18.11
N PRO A 241 -9.92 -8.41 -17.93
CA PRO A 241 -10.01 -9.22 -16.71
C PRO A 241 -9.01 -8.80 -15.63
N GLY A 242 -9.17 -9.32 -14.39
CA GLY A 242 -8.22 -9.07 -13.33
C GLY A 242 -8.58 -9.72 -12.00
N THR A 243 -7.60 -10.35 -11.38
CA THR A 243 -7.72 -11.05 -10.09
C THR A 243 -6.75 -10.47 -9.06
N HIS A 244 -6.93 -10.85 -7.79
CA HIS A 244 -6.08 -10.43 -6.66
C HIS A 244 -4.73 -11.12 -6.72
N SER A 245 -3.85 -10.69 -7.64
CA SER A 245 -2.61 -11.42 -7.89
C SER A 245 -1.47 -10.59 -8.47
N TRP A 246 -0.24 -11.04 -8.20
CA TRP A 246 1.00 -10.37 -8.57
C TRP A 246 1.15 -10.05 -10.08
N PRO A 247 0.74 -10.89 -11.02
CA PRO A 247 0.85 -10.55 -12.44
C PRO A 247 0.13 -9.26 -12.81
N TYR A 248 -1.07 -9.02 -12.24
CA TYR A 248 -1.82 -7.78 -12.47
C TYR A 248 -1.19 -6.60 -11.75
N TRP A 249 -0.72 -6.77 -10.51
CA TRP A 249 -0.05 -5.69 -9.78
C TRP A 249 1.28 -5.30 -10.41
N ARG A 250 2.01 -6.25 -11.02
CA ARG A 250 3.21 -5.95 -11.82
C ARG A 250 2.86 -5.12 -13.06
N ALA A 251 1.81 -5.49 -13.79
CA ALA A 251 1.36 -4.72 -14.95
C ALA A 251 0.93 -3.30 -14.52
N GLU A 252 0.19 -3.20 -13.42
CA GLU A 252 -0.22 -1.91 -12.86
C GLU A 252 0.97 -1.05 -12.43
N LEU A 253 1.98 -1.63 -11.77
CA LEU A 253 3.21 -0.93 -11.39
C LEU A 253 3.89 -0.29 -12.60
N HIS A 254 3.98 -1.00 -13.73
CA HIS A 254 4.51 -0.46 -14.98
C HIS A 254 3.70 0.73 -15.48
N GLY A 255 2.37 0.61 -15.45
CA GLY A 255 1.45 1.67 -15.88
C GLY A 255 1.59 2.96 -15.07
N ILE A 256 1.71 2.85 -13.76
CA ILE A 256 1.78 4.02 -12.88
C ILE A 256 3.19 4.59 -12.70
N TRP A 257 4.26 3.82 -12.96
CA TRP A 257 5.63 4.23 -12.65
C TRP A 257 6.03 5.59 -13.23
N PRO A 258 5.68 5.94 -14.48
CA PRO A 258 5.95 7.28 -15.02
C PRO A 258 5.30 8.40 -14.20
N SER A 259 4.05 8.21 -13.76
CA SER A 259 3.31 9.19 -12.95
C SER A 259 3.89 9.33 -11.55
N VAL A 260 4.29 8.22 -10.92
CA VAL A 260 5.01 8.21 -9.64
C VAL A 260 6.27 9.04 -9.77
N MET A 261 7.11 8.77 -10.79
CA MET A 261 8.37 9.48 -11.00
C MET A 261 8.17 10.96 -11.30
N LYS A 262 7.16 11.32 -12.09
CA LYS A 262 6.82 12.72 -12.37
C LYS A 262 6.47 13.47 -11.10
N SER A 263 5.72 12.86 -10.20
CA SER A 263 5.25 13.52 -8.97
C SER A 263 6.36 13.82 -7.96
N ILE A 264 7.41 13.00 -7.90
CA ILE A 264 8.49 13.12 -6.91
C ILE A 264 9.78 13.75 -7.43
N ARG A 265 9.89 14.00 -8.75
CA ARG A 265 11.05 14.68 -9.35
C ARG A 265 10.92 16.21 -9.39
N GLN A 266 9.75 16.73 -9.05
CA GLN A 266 9.46 18.17 -9.01
C GLN A 266 9.95 18.85 -7.75
#